data_5dd98bf96c01fbbe1283e9f0e6c3b090
#
_entry.id   5dd98bf96c01fbbe1283e9f0e6c3b090
#
_cell.length_a   1.000
_cell.length_b   1.000
_cell.length_c   1.000
_cell.angle_alpha   90.00
_cell.angle_beta   90.00
_cell.angle_gamma   90.00
#
_symmetry.space_group_name_H-M   'P 1'
#
loop_
_entity.id
_entity.type
_entity.pdbx_description
1 polymer ?
#
loop_
_entity_poly.entity_id
_entity_poly.type
_entity_poly.pdbx_seq_one_letter_code
_entity_poly.pdbx_strand_id
1 'polypeptide(L)'
;TIPFYSLEKEECRAIVTPLAQRLNALGVSDMVVMDGSLFGDDKISKSDWDQEKVMRIYDKILDINQFLKEAFGIRMLFHPHASSAIEFESEIDKMMSMEDIHLCFDTGHHVYSNGGTEKNDQTIFDFLRRYQSRIPYLHFKNADGAVLKQVRENHWSLEYAFSHGAMCNLEDGIINFETLKDYLAEINYQGIAVIEQDMAGKTGEYACQCAKLNLRYLQKIGMI
;
A
#
# COMPACT_ATOMS: atom_id res chain seq x y z
N THR A 1 8.86 -5.86 -4.64
CA THR A 1 9.15 -4.47 -5.03
C THR A 1 9.95 -4.42 -6.32
N ILE A 2 9.66 -3.41 -7.16
CA ILE A 2 10.35 -3.16 -8.43
C ILE A 2 10.80 -1.70 -8.42
N PRO A 3 12.09 -1.38 -8.59
CA PRO A 3 12.55 0.00 -8.69
C PRO A 3 12.29 0.54 -10.11
N PHE A 4 11.03 0.85 -10.42
CA PHE A 4 10.57 1.24 -11.75
C PHE A 4 11.28 2.46 -12.34
N TYR A 5 11.75 3.38 -11.49
CA TYR A 5 12.45 4.58 -11.97
C TYR A 5 13.77 4.25 -12.66
N SER A 6 14.51 3.26 -12.16
CA SER A 6 15.88 2.95 -12.60
C SER A 6 15.98 1.81 -13.62
N LEU A 7 14.96 0.96 -13.74
CA LEU A 7 14.99 -0.22 -14.60
C LEU A 7 14.22 -0.04 -15.90
N GLU A 8 14.60 -0.76 -16.94
CA GLU A 8 13.82 -0.87 -18.16
C GLU A 8 12.77 -2.00 -18.08
N LYS A 9 11.84 -2.08 -19.03
CA LYS A 9 10.70 -3.01 -19.02
C LYS A 9 11.13 -4.48 -18.87
N GLU A 10 12.14 -4.88 -19.65
CA GLU A 10 12.68 -6.24 -19.63
C GLU A 10 13.27 -6.62 -18.28
N GLU A 11 13.94 -5.68 -17.62
CA GLU A 11 14.51 -5.88 -16.29
C GLU A 11 13.39 -6.00 -15.23
N CYS A 12 12.33 -5.17 -15.33
CA CYS A 12 11.16 -5.28 -14.49
C CYS A 12 10.47 -6.65 -14.64
N ARG A 13 10.28 -7.13 -15.88
CA ARG A 13 9.75 -8.47 -16.17
C ARG A 13 10.61 -9.58 -15.60
N ALA A 14 11.95 -9.46 -15.70
CA ALA A 14 12.88 -10.43 -15.14
C ALA A 14 12.74 -10.55 -13.61
N ILE A 15 12.46 -9.46 -12.90
CA ILE A 15 12.24 -9.47 -11.44
C ILE A 15 10.97 -10.25 -11.07
N VAL A 16 9.85 -10.04 -11.77
CA VAL A 16 8.57 -10.68 -11.42
C VAL A 16 8.47 -12.13 -11.87
N THR A 17 9.17 -12.51 -12.94
CA THR A 17 9.05 -13.83 -13.58
C THR A 17 9.24 -15.02 -12.61
N PRO A 18 10.30 -15.08 -11.77
CA PRO A 18 10.50 -16.24 -10.89
C PRO A 18 9.38 -16.40 -9.86
N LEU A 19 8.82 -15.31 -9.37
CA LEU A 19 7.70 -15.35 -8.44
C LEU A 19 6.40 -15.73 -9.17
N ALA A 20 6.14 -15.12 -10.33
CA ALA A 20 4.96 -15.41 -11.13
C ALA A 20 4.89 -16.90 -11.53
N GLN A 21 6.02 -17.50 -11.91
CA GLN A 21 6.10 -18.94 -12.18
C GLN A 21 5.70 -19.80 -10.98
N ARG A 22 6.17 -19.43 -9.79
CA ARG A 22 5.83 -20.16 -8.55
C ARG A 22 4.35 -19.99 -8.18
N LEU A 23 3.82 -18.77 -8.28
CA LEU A 23 2.41 -18.48 -8.01
C LEU A 23 1.50 -19.24 -8.97
N ASN A 24 1.82 -19.22 -10.26
CA ASN A 24 1.08 -19.99 -11.28
C ASN A 24 1.11 -21.51 -10.99
N ALA A 25 2.27 -22.06 -10.64
CA ALA A 25 2.39 -23.48 -10.27
C ALA A 25 1.59 -23.86 -9.01
N LEU A 26 1.31 -22.89 -8.12
CA LEU A 26 0.48 -23.06 -6.93
C LEU A 26 -1.01 -22.75 -7.17
N GLY A 27 -1.39 -22.36 -8.39
CA GLY A 27 -2.76 -21.96 -8.71
C GLY A 27 -3.19 -20.62 -8.11
N VAL A 28 -2.23 -19.76 -7.76
CA VAL A 28 -2.51 -18.41 -7.21
C VAL A 28 -2.72 -17.45 -8.36
N SER A 29 -3.82 -16.69 -8.31
CA SER A 29 -4.26 -15.79 -9.38
C SER A 29 -3.87 -14.33 -9.20
N ASP A 30 -3.37 -13.95 -8.03
CA ASP A 30 -3.07 -12.56 -7.70
C ASP A 30 -1.61 -12.38 -7.25
N MET A 31 -1.00 -11.26 -7.65
CA MET A 31 0.37 -10.91 -7.25
C MET A 31 0.43 -9.43 -6.86
N VAL A 32 0.81 -9.15 -5.61
CA VAL A 32 1.03 -7.77 -5.15
C VAL A 32 2.36 -7.26 -5.69
N VAL A 33 2.32 -6.11 -6.35
CA VAL A 33 3.48 -5.40 -6.90
C VAL A 33 3.50 -3.97 -6.38
N MET A 34 4.65 -3.50 -5.92
CA MET A 34 4.85 -2.13 -5.46
C MET A 34 6.12 -1.53 -6.05
N ASP A 35 6.14 -0.21 -6.14
CA ASP A 35 7.35 0.52 -6.53
C ASP A 35 8.34 0.61 -5.37
N GLY A 36 9.59 0.30 -5.66
CA GLY A 36 10.70 0.38 -4.71
C GLY A 36 11.76 1.41 -5.09
N SER A 37 11.43 2.36 -5.95
CA SER A 37 12.40 3.30 -6.53
C SER A 37 13.08 4.22 -5.51
N LEU A 38 12.44 4.51 -4.38
CA LEU A 38 12.98 5.35 -3.30
C LEU A 38 13.53 4.55 -2.10
N PHE A 39 13.42 3.23 -2.13
CA PHE A 39 13.86 2.42 -0.99
C PHE A 39 15.38 2.35 -0.91
N GLY A 40 15.92 2.80 0.22
CA GLY A 40 17.35 2.73 0.53
C GLY A 40 18.20 3.90 0.03
N ASP A 41 17.60 4.94 -0.54
CA ASP A 41 18.33 6.16 -0.89
C ASP A 41 17.62 7.42 -0.34
N ASP A 42 17.92 7.77 0.91
CA ASP A 42 17.38 8.97 1.58
C ASP A 42 17.87 10.29 0.96
N LYS A 43 18.73 10.23 -0.07
CA LYS A 43 19.34 11.42 -0.69
C LYS A 43 18.58 11.88 -1.94
N ILE A 44 17.70 11.05 -2.48
CA ILE A 44 16.93 11.37 -3.68
C ILE A 44 15.52 11.78 -3.25
N SER A 45 15.21 13.07 -3.42
CA SER A 45 13.85 13.54 -3.28
C SER A 45 13.06 13.27 -4.57
N LYS A 46 11.78 12.90 -4.43
CA LYS A 46 10.85 12.75 -5.56
C LYS A 46 10.76 14.03 -6.41
N SER A 47 10.99 15.21 -5.80
CA SER A 47 11.06 16.50 -6.51
C SER A 47 12.23 16.61 -7.48
N ASP A 48 13.28 15.82 -7.29
CA ASP A 48 14.49 15.85 -8.11
C ASP A 48 14.41 14.88 -9.31
N TRP A 49 13.29 14.17 -9.44
CA TRP A 49 13.11 13.19 -10.50
C TRP A 49 12.82 13.83 -11.85
N ASP A 50 13.43 13.25 -12.90
CA ASP A 50 13.12 13.56 -14.28
C ASP A 50 11.66 13.20 -14.59
N GLN A 51 10.88 14.20 -14.99
CA GLN A 51 9.44 14.05 -15.26
C GLN A 51 9.16 13.07 -16.42
N GLU A 52 10.03 12.96 -17.43
CA GLU A 52 9.87 11.95 -18.46
C GLU A 52 10.03 10.53 -17.89
N LYS A 53 11.00 10.34 -17.00
CA LYS A 53 11.18 9.05 -16.33
C LYS A 53 10.01 8.72 -15.42
N VAL A 54 9.47 9.71 -14.71
CA VAL A 54 8.23 9.52 -13.90
C VAL A 54 7.08 9.06 -14.79
N MET A 55 6.90 9.68 -15.95
CA MET A 55 5.86 9.25 -16.90
C MET A 55 6.08 7.81 -17.40
N ARG A 56 7.32 7.40 -17.62
CA ARG A 56 7.64 6.02 -18.01
C ARG A 56 7.37 4.99 -16.90
N ILE A 57 7.29 5.39 -15.63
CA ILE A 57 6.90 4.49 -14.54
C ILE A 57 5.50 3.94 -14.79
N TYR A 58 4.54 4.78 -15.17
CA TYR A 58 3.19 4.33 -15.50
C TYR A 58 3.19 3.31 -16.65
N ASP A 59 3.95 3.57 -17.71
CA ASP A 59 4.08 2.63 -18.82
C ASP A 59 4.70 1.28 -18.42
N LYS A 60 5.64 1.29 -17.47
CA LYS A 60 6.26 0.07 -16.94
C LYS A 60 5.29 -0.70 -16.03
N ILE A 61 4.49 0.00 -15.22
CA ILE A 61 3.43 -0.63 -14.40
C ILE A 61 2.41 -1.32 -15.31
N LEU A 62 1.93 -0.65 -16.36
CA LEU A 62 1.02 -1.24 -17.34
C LEU A 62 1.63 -2.45 -18.05
N ASP A 63 2.90 -2.35 -18.44
CA ASP A 63 3.64 -3.45 -19.06
C ASP A 63 3.71 -4.69 -18.15
N ILE A 64 4.01 -4.51 -16.86
CA ILE A 64 4.02 -5.61 -15.90
C ILE A 64 2.62 -6.19 -15.70
N ASN A 65 1.59 -5.35 -15.62
CA ASN A 65 0.20 -5.81 -15.50
C ASN A 65 -0.19 -6.71 -16.69
N GLN A 66 0.08 -6.24 -17.90
CA GLN A 66 -0.20 -7.01 -19.12
C GLN A 66 0.65 -8.29 -19.20
N PHE A 67 1.95 -8.19 -18.92
CA PHE A 67 2.85 -9.35 -18.93
C PHE A 67 2.43 -10.46 -17.96
N LEU A 68 2.09 -10.12 -16.72
CA LEU A 68 1.63 -11.10 -15.73
C LEU A 68 0.33 -11.78 -16.17
N LYS A 69 -0.60 -11.01 -16.73
CA LYS A 69 -1.88 -11.52 -17.24
C LYS A 69 -1.70 -12.46 -18.43
N GLU A 70 -0.91 -12.06 -19.44
CA GLU A 70 -0.74 -12.82 -20.67
C GLU A 70 0.15 -14.05 -20.51
N ALA A 71 1.27 -13.93 -19.78
CA ALA A 71 2.25 -15.00 -19.67
C ALA A 71 1.90 -16.02 -18.57
N PHE A 72 1.17 -15.61 -17.52
CA PHE A 72 0.94 -16.45 -16.34
C PHE A 72 -0.52 -16.55 -15.90
N GLY A 73 -1.45 -15.78 -16.49
CA GLY A 73 -2.82 -15.69 -16.01
C GLY A 73 -2.97 -15.06 -14.62
N ILE A 74 -1.98 -14.27 -14.21
CA ILE A 74 -1.92 -13.64 -12.89
C ILE A 74 -2.39 -12.18 -13.01
N ARG A 75 -3.33 -11.79 -12.14
CA ARG A 75 -3.75 -10.40 -11.98
C ARG A 75 -2.74 -9.65 -11.09
N MET A 76 -2.21 -8.55 -11.59
CA MET A 76 -1.40 -7.65 -10.77
C MET A 76 -2.30 -6.85 -9.82
N LEU A 77 -1.92 -6.80 -8.55
CA LEU A 77 -2.47 -5.89 -7.56
C LEU A 77 -1.40 -4.85 -7.22
N PHE A 78 -1.53 -3.65 -7.77
CA PHE A 78 -0.55 -2.60 -7.48
C PHE A 78 -0.77 -2.07 -6.05
N HIS A 79 0.32 -1.94 -5.30
CA HIS A 79 0.30 -1.45 -3.93
C HIS A 79 0.93 -0.05 -3.87
N PRO A 80 0.10 1.03 -3.86
CA PRO A 80 0.60 2.37 -3.56
C PRO A 80 1.20 2.41 -2.16
N HIS A 81 2.44 2.85 -2.05
CA HIS A 81 3.17 2.85 -0.80
C HIS A 81 3.74 4.24 -0.51
N ALA A 82 3.76 4.63 0.76
CA ALA A 82 4.42 5.85 1.20
C ALA A 82 5.89 5.89 0.74
N SER A 83 6.36 7.04 0.31
CA SER A 83 7.69 7.23 -0.29
C SER A 83 7.95 6.35 -1.51
N SER A 84 6.96 6.18 -2.38
CA SER A 84 7.09 5.55 -3.69
C SER A 84 6.74 6.52 -4.82
N ALA A 85 6.92 6.11 -6.07
CA ALA A 85 6.57 6.94 -7.23
C ALA A 85 5.07 7.20 -7.33
N ILE A 86 4.25 6.24 -6.88
CA ILE A 86 2.79 6.31 -6.89
C ILE A 86 2.31 6.24 -5.42
N GLU A 87 2.18 7.39 -4.81
CA GLU A 87 1.91 7.57 -3.38
C GLU A 87 0.66 8.40 -3.12
N PHE A 88 0.55 9.57 -3.78
CA PHE A 88 -0.54 10.50 -3.57
C PHE A 88 -1.77 10.14 -4.40
N GLU A 89 -2.98 10.52 -3.92
CA GLU A 89 -4.23 10.24 -4.63
C GLU A 89 -4.20 10.69 -6.09
N SER A 90 -3.65 11.86 -6.39
CA SER A 90 -3.54 12.37 -7.77
C SER A 90 -2.70 11.47 -8.68
N GLU A 91 -1.67 10.81 -8.14
CA GLU A 91 -0.83 9.87 -8.87
C GLU A 91 -1.54 8.52 -9.04
N ILE A 92 -2.23 8.08 -7.98
CA ILE A 92 -3.05 6.86 -8.02
C ILE A 92 -4.21 7.06 -8.99
N ASP A 93 -4.94 8.17 -8.93
CA ASP A 93 -6.04 8.51 -9.84
C ASP A 93 -5.58 8.50 -11.30
N LYS A 94 -4.39 9.04 -11.57
CA LYS A 94 -3.77 8.99 -12.90
C LYS A 94 -3.51 7.56 -13.35
N MET A 95 -2.93 6.73 -12.51
CA MET A 95 -2.71 5.31 -12.81
C MET A 95 -4.04 4.57 -13.02
N MET A 96 -5.03 4.81 -12.17
CA MET A 96 -6.35 4.21 -12.25
C MET A 96 -7.17 4.69 -13.45
N SER A 97 -6.86 5.85 -14.05
CA SER A 97 -7.46 6.32 -15.30
C SER A 97 -6.93 5.59 -16.54
N MET A 98 -5.79 4.95 -16.42
CA MET A 98 -5.25 4.03 -17.41
C MET A 98 -6.02 2.70 -17.32
N GLU A 99 -5.64 1.69 -18.08
CA GLU A 99 -6.40 0.44 -18.16
C GLU A 99 -6.59 -0.30 -16.81
N ASP A 100 -7.15 -1.46 -16.86
CA ASP A 100 -7.62 -2.41 -15.83
C ASP A 100 -6.60 -2.75 -14.72
N ILE A 101 -6.12 -1.72 -14.00
CA ILE A 101 -5.25 -1.85 -12.84
C ILE A 101 -6.10 -2.11 -11.59
N HIS A 102 -5.75 -3.15 -10.85
CA HIS A 102 -6.33 -3.45 -9.54
C HIS A 102 -5.35 -3.09 -8.43
N LEU A 103 -5.86 -2.77 -7.25
CA LEU A 103 -5.06 -2.35 -6.12
C LEU A 103 -5.03 -3.40 -5.00
N CYS A 104 -3.87 -3.55 -4.40
CA CYS A 104 -3.73 -3.90 -3.01
C CYS A 104 -3.74 -2.57 -2.24
N PHE A 105 -4.88 -2.23 -1.65
CA PHE A 105 -5.05 -0.94 -0.99
C PHE A 105 -4.67 -1.04 0.49
N ASP A 106 -3.68 -0.26 0.89
CA ASP A 106 -3.22 -0.17 2.27
C ASP A 106 -3.80 1.07 2.94
N THR A 107 -4.59 0.85 3.98
CA THR A 107 -5.27 1.93 4.68
C THR A 107 -4.31 2.86 5.41
N GLY A 108 -3.22 2.32 5.97
CA GLY A 108 -2.23 3.10 6.72
C GLY A 108 -1.32 3.93 5.82
N HIS A 109 -0.79 3.36 4.72
CA HIS A 109 -0.02 4.14 3.76
C HIS A 109 -0.84 5.24 3.13
N HIS A 110 -2.12 4.97 2.87
CA HIS A 110 -3.00 5.96 2.28
C HIS A 110 -3.20 7.17 3.20
N VAL A 111 -3.52 6.97 4.49
CA VAL A 111 -3.67 8.10 5.42
C VAL A 111 -2.36 8.77 5.78
N TYR A 112 -1.25 8.03 5.76
CA TYR A 112 0.09 8.60 5.93
C TYR A 112 0.37 9.69 4.90
N SER A 113 0.09 9.40 3.65
CA SER A 113 0.39 10.28 2.51
C SER A 113 -0.72 11.29 2.22
N ASN A 114 -1.99 10.93 2.40
CA ASN A 114 -3.14 11.72 1.94
C ASN A 114 -4.10 12.16 3.05
N GLY A 115 -4.05 11.53 4.23
CA GLY A 115 -4.97 11.78 5.34
C GLY A 115 -4.62 12.98 6.21
N GLY A 116 -5.46 13.21 7.21
CA GLY A 116 -5.24 14.18 8.27
C GLY A 116 -4.31 13.69 9.38
N THR A 117 -4.48 14.25 10.57
CA THR A 117 -3.78 13.82 11.80
C THR A 117 -4.77 13.55 12.94
N GLU A 118 -6.04 13.82 12.70
CA GLU A 118 -7.09 13.71 13.71
C GLU A 118 -7.80 12.34 13.62
N LYS A 119 -8.34 11.88 14.74
CA LYS A 119 -9.16 10.65 14.80
C LYS A 119 -10.36 10.71 13.85
N ASN A 120 -10.79 9.55 13.38
CA ASN A 120 -11.88 9.36 12.43
C ASN A 120 -11.63 10.02 11.06
N ASP A 121 -10.39 9.94 10.59
CA ASP A 121 -10.04 10.38 9.23
C ASP A 121 -10.92 9.68 8.19
N GLN A 122 -11.42 10.45 7.21
CA GLN A 122 -12.37 9.97 6.20
C GLN A 122 -11.72 9.68 4.85
N THR A 123 -10.44 9.97 4.67
CA THR A 123 -9.74 9.91 3.39
C THR A 123 -9.84 8.54 2.74
N ILE A 124 -9.65 7.45 3.52
CA ILE A 124 -9.77 6.08 2.99
C ILE A 124 -11.17 5.76 2.46
N PHE A 125 -12.23 6.29 3.10
CA PHE A 125 -13.60 5.97 2.70
C PHE A 125 -13.98 6.62 1.37
N ASP A 126 -13.53 7.86 1.14
CA ASP A 126 -13.75 8.56 -0.12
C ASP A 126 -12.99 7.87 -1.26
N PHE A 127 -11.78 7.39 -0.99
CA PHE A 127 -11.01 6.61 -1.95
C PHE A 127 -11.65 5.25 -2.24
N LEU A 128 -12.03 4.50 -1.21
CA LEU A 128 -12.71 3.21 -1.35
C LEU A 128 -14.01 3.33 -2.17
N ARG A 129 -14.84 4.37 -1.93
CA ARG A 129 -16.06 4.61 -2.72
C ARG A 129 -15.78 4.78 -4.20
N ARG A 130 -14.67 5.42 -4.57
CA ARG A 130 -14.30 5.62 -5.98
C ARG A 130 -13.84 4.33 -6.66
N TYR A 131 -13.12 3.48 -5.95
CA TYR A 131 -12.38 2.36 -6.55
C TYR A 131 -12.72 0.97 -5.99
N GLN A 132 -13.77 0.82 -5.17
CA GLN A 132 -14.13 -0.43 -4.50
C GLN A 132 -14.16 -1.67 -5.41
N SER A 133 -14.63 -1.55 -6.65
CA SER A 133 -14.69 -2.65 -7.62
C SER A 133 -13.31 -3.09 -8.15
N ARG A 134 -12.28 -2.28 -7.90
CA ARG A 134 -10.90 -2.52 -8.34
C ARG A 134 -9.94 -2.74 -7.16
N ILE A 135 -10.47 -2.97 -5.96
CA ILE A 135 -9.70 -3.22 -4.72
C ILE A 135 -10.08 -4.60 -4.17
N PRO A 136 -9.55 -5.69 -4.73
CA PRO A 136 -9.82 -7.04 -4.24
C PRO A 136 -8.97 -7.42 -3.01
N TYR A 137 -8.02 -6.58 -2.61
CA TYR A 137 -7.07 -6.86 -1.54
C TYR A 137 -6.83 -5.62 -0.68
N LEU A 138 -6.93 -5.78 0.63
CA LEU A 138 -6.70 -4.73 1.62
C LEU A 138 -5.55 -5.08 2.54
N HIS A 139 -4.69 -4.11 2.85
CA HIS A 139 -3.88 -4.13 4.04
C HIS A 139 -4.58 -3.28 5.12
N PHE A 140 -4.90 -3.91 6.24
CA PHE A 140 -5.39 -3.23 7.42
C PHE A 140 -4.19 -2.71 8.20
N LYS A 141 -3.97 -1.44 8.11
CA LYS A 141 -2.89 -0.69 8.76
C LYS A 141 -3.45 0.62 9.28
N ASN A 142 -2.92 1.12 10.39
CA ASN A 142 -3.34 2.40 10.94
C ASN A 142 -2.13 3.26 11.28
N ALA A 143 -2.32 4.57 11.33
CA ALA A 143 -1.27 5.54 11.58
C ALA A 143 -1.58 6.38 12.82
N ASP A 144 -0.55 6.69 13.59
CA ASP A 144 -0.65 7.57 14.76
C ASP A 144 -0.66 9.04 14.33
N GLY A 145 -1.78 9.74 14.61
CA GLY A 145 -1.96 11.11 14.20
C GLY A 145 -0.98 12.11 14.85
N ALA A 146 -0.58 11.86 16.09
CA ALA A 146 0.39 12.74 16.76
C ALA A 146 1.79 12.57 16.14
N VAL A 147 2.17 11.33 15.80
CA VAL A 147 3.42 11.06 15.10
C VAL A 147 3.38 11.61 13.68
N LEU A 148 2.27 11.43 12.94
CA LEU A 148 2.11 12.02 11.59
C LEU A 148 2.27 13.54 11.60
N LYS A 149 1.78 14.21 12.63
CA LYS A 149 1.98 15.65 12.80
C LYS A 149 3.46 15.99 12.91
N GLN A 150 4.23 15.23 13.74
CA GLN A 150 5.67 15.42 13.86
C GLN A 150 6.42 15.12 12.55
N VAL A 151 6.01 14.08 11.83
CA VAL A 151 6.57 13.74 10.51
C VAL A 151 6.48 14.93 9.57
N ARG A 152 5.30 15.58 9.49
CA ARG A 152 5.05 16.72 8.59
C ARG A 152 5.77 17.98 9.02
N GLU A 153 5.73 18.30 10.32
CA GLU A 153 6.38 19.50 10.88
C GLU A 153 7.90 19.45 10.77
N ASN A 154 8.50 18.26 10.89
CA ASN A 154 9.95 18.08 10.94
C ASN A 154 10.53 17.41 9.68
N HIS A 155 9.70 17.14 8.66
CA HIS A 155 10.12 16.49 7.42
C HIS A 155 10.90 15.18 7.64
N TRP A 156 10.39 14.31 8.54
CA TRP A 156 11.04 13.03 8.86
C TRP A 156 11.06 12.12 7.63
N SER A 157 12.17 11.38 7.47
CA SER A 157 12.20 10.28 6.51
C SER A 157 11.21 9.17 6.89
N LEU A 158 10.79 8.37 5.90
CA LEU A 158 9.85 7.27 6.15
C LEU A 158 10.40 6.28 7.19
N GLU A 159 11.67 5.90 7.07
CA GLU A 159 12.31 4.97 8.00
C GLU A 159 12.34 5.53 9.43
N TYR A 160 12.68 6.82 9.57
CA TYR A 160 12.65 7.49 10.87
C TYR A 160 11.24 7.55 11.44
N ALA A 161 10.24 7.90 10.63
CA ALA A 161 8.85 7.91 11.02
C ALA A 161 8.36 6.53 11.50
N PHE A 162 8.67 5.47 10.78
CA PHE A 162 8.27 4.10 11.14
C PHE A 162 8.98 3.62 12.42
N SER A 163 10.26 3.94 12.60
CA SER A 163 10.98 3.62 13.84
C SER A 163 10.42 4.34 15.06
N HIS A 164 9.75 5.49 14.86
CA HIS A 164 9.10 6.30 15.89
C HIS A 164 7.59 6.05 16.03
N GLY A 165 7.08 4.99 15.39
CA GLY A 165 5.71 4.53 15.59
C GLY A 165 4.66 5.25 14.75
N ALA A 166 5.04 5.80 13.59
CA ALA A 166 4.08 6.39 12.67
C ALA A 166 2.99 5.38 12.24
N MET A 167 3.35 4.09 12.12
CA MET A 167 2.39 2.99 12.02
C MET A 167 2.14 2.40 13.40
N CYS A 168 0.89 2.34 13.81
CA CYS A 168 0.46 1.92 15.15
C CYS A 168 -0.51 0.72 15.10
N ASN A 169 -0.94 0.24 16.26
CA ASN A 169 -1.99 -0.79 16.30
C ASN A 169 -3.30 -0.24 15.73
N LEU A 170 -4.15 -1.12 15.21
CA LEU A 170 -5.40 -0.74 14.54
C LEU A 170 -6.35 0.07 15.44
N GLU A 171 -6.40 -0.23 16.76
CA GLU A 171 -7.24 0.49 17.73
C GLU A 171 -6.73 1.91 18.02
N ASP A 172 -5.42 2.15 17.88
CA ASP A 172 -4.76 3.36 18.38
C ASP A 172 -4.72 4.50 17.36
N GLY A 173 -4.79 4.19 16.05
CA GLY A 173 -4.58 5.16 14.96
C GLY A 173 -5.77 6.06 14.64
N ILE A 174 -5.63 6.82 13.55
CA ILE A 174 -6.62 7.83 13.11
C ILE A 174 -7.79 7.23 12.33
N ILE A 175 -7.64 6.04 11.76
CA ILE A 175 -8.71 5.33 11.05
C ILE A 175 -9.60 4.64 12.08
N ASN A 176 -10.91 4.83 11.96
CA ASN A 176 -11.89 4.10 12.76
C ASN A 176 -12.24 2.77 12.08
N PHE A 177 -11.73 1.66 12.63
CA PHE A 177 -11.96 0.32 12.06
C PHE A 177 -13.38 -0.22 12.31
N GLU A 178 -14.14 0.30 13.28
CA GLU A 178 -15.57 -0.02 13.41
C GLU A 178 -16.34 0.55 12.21
N THR A 179 -16.06 1.81 11.85
CA THR A 179 -16.62 2.43 10.65
C THR A 179 -16.19 1.70 9.37
N LEU A 180 -14.92 1.27 9.30
CA LEU A 180 -14.45 0.50 8.14
C LEU A 180 -15.16 -0.86 8.03
N LYS A 181 -15.36 -1.55 9.15
CA LYS A 181 -16.12 -2.80 9.20
C LYS A 181 -17.54 -2.59 8.63
N ASP A 182 -18.24 -1.57 9.13
CA ASP A 182 -19.61 -1.29 8.70
C ASP A 182 -19.66 -0.94 7.20
N TYR A 183 -18.71 -0.16 6.72
CA TYR A 183 -18.59 0.16 5.29
C TYR A 183 -18.32 -1.10 4.43
N LEU A 184 -17.38 -1.96 4.83
CA LEU A 184 -17.07 -3.19 4.10
C LEU A 184 -18.27 -4.15 4.06
N ALA A 185 -19.07 -4.18 5.14
CA ALA A 185 -20.32 -4.95 5.19
C ALA A 185 -21.38 -4.34 4.24
N GLU A 186 -21.53 -3.02 4.23
CA GLU A 186 -22.47 -2.30 3.34
C GLU A 186 -22.20 -2.60 1.86
N ILE A 187 -20.93 -2.58 1.44
CA ILE A 187 -20.55 -2.88 0.05
C ILE A 187 -20.45 -4.38 -0.24
N ASN A 188 -20.75 -5.24 0.74
CA ASN A 188 -20.58 -6.70 0.62
C ASN A 188 -19.18 -7.09 0.12
N TYR A 189 -18.13 -6.55 0.74
CA TYR A 189 -16.76 -6.80 0.33
C TYR A 189 -16.40 -8.29 0.42
N GLN A 190 -15.91 -8.85 -0.69
CA GLN A 190 -15.55 -10.28 -0.81
C GLN A 190 -14.05 -10.50 -1.03
N GLY A 191 -13.26 -9.44 -0.92
CA GLY A 191 -11.81 -9.51 -1.10
C GLY A 191 -11.08 -10.05 0.13
N ILE A 192 -9.76 -10.10 0.01
CA ILE A 192 -8.87 -10.50 1.11
C ILE A 192 -8.46 -9.26 1.89
N ALA A 193 -8.39 -9.38 3.22
CA ALA A 193 -7.80 -8.36 4.08
C ALA A 193 -6.73 -8.97 4.98
N VAL A 194 -5.57 -8.33 5.06
CA VAL A 194 -4.42 -8.76 5.86
C VAL A 194 -4.05 -7.65 6.84
N ILE A 195 -3.81 -8.02 8.09
CA ILE A 195 -3.26 -7.08 9.09
C ILE A 195 -1.78 -6.89 8.76
N GLU A 196 -1.38 -5.65 8.56
CA GLU A 196 0.02 -5.26 8.33
C GLU A 196 0.41 -4.09 9.21
N GLN A 197 1.68 -4.07 9.66
CA GLN A 197 2.21 -2.95 10.43
C GLN A 197 3.72 -2.83 10.22
N ASP A 198 4.16 -1.68 9.68
CA ASP A 198 5.59 -1.40 9.54
C ASP A 198 6.22 -1.08 10.89
N MET A 199 7.30 -1.80 11.21
CA MET A 199 7.94 -1.77 12.52
C MET A 199 9.47 -1.65 12.40
N ALA A 200 9.95 -0.65 11.68
CA ALA A 200 11.39 -0.43 11.51
C ALA A 200 12.11 -0.41 12.86
N GLY A 201 13.17 -1.21 12.98
CA GLY A 201 14.01 -1.29 14.20
C GLY A 201 13.36 -1.96 15.41
N LYS A 202 12.15 -2.54 15.31
CA LYS A 202 11.51 -3.26 16.42
C LYS A 202 11.87 -4.74 16.43
N THR A 203 11.75 -5.38 17.60
CA THR A 203 12.03 -6.82 17.77
C THR A 203 10.90 -7.69 17.26
N GLY A 204 11.18 -8.96 16.92
CA GLY A 204 10.15 -9.93 16.54
C GLY A 204 9.14 -10.20 17.66
N GLU A 205 9.55 -10.11 18.94
CA GLU A 205 8.63 -10.22 20.07
C GLU A 205 7.62 -9.08 20.10
N TYR A 206 8.07 -7.84 19.88
CA TYR A 206 7.20 -6.67 19.76
C TYR A 206 6.20 -6.85 18.61
N ALA A 207 6.68 -7.29 17.44
CA ALA A 207 5.82 -7.55 16.29
C ALA A 207 4.74 -8.60 16.58
N CYS A 208 5.10 -9.70 17.26
CA CYS A 208 4.16 -10.71 17.73
C CYS A 208 3.10 -10.15 18.70
N GLN A 209 3.50 -9.25 19.61
CA GLN A 209 2.56 -8.62 20.54
C GLN A 209 1.57 -7.71 19.79
N CYS A 210 2.05 -6.87 18.88
CA CYS A 210 1.19 -6.02 18.04
C CYS A 210 0.22 -6.84 17.19
N ALA A 211 0.68 -7.92 16.55
CA ALA A 211 -0.18 -8.81 15.78
C ALA A 211 -1.32 -9.40 16.63
N LYS A 212 -1.02 -9.83 17.87
CA LYS A 212 -2.03 -10.33 18.81
C LYS A 212 -3.01 -9.25 19.25
N LEU A 213 -2.55 -8.02 19.48
CA LEU A 213 -3.40 -6.89 19.84
C LEU A 213 -4.35 -6.53 18.70
N ASN A 214 -3.83 -6.41 17.49
CA ASN A 214 -4.62 -6.12 16.29
C ASN A 214 -5.68 -7.21 16.03
N LEU A 215 -5.31 -8.50 16.15
CA LEU A 215 -6.25 -9.59 15.99
C LEU A 215 -7.38 -9.54 17.03
N ARG A 216 -7.05 -9.34 18.31
CA ARG A 216 -8.03 -9.20 19.38
C ARG A 216 -8.97 -8.01 19.18
N TYR A 217 -8.42 -6.90 18.71
CA TYR A 217 -9.22 -5.73 18.39
C TYR A 217 -10.25 -6.03 17.30
N LEU A 218 -9.84 -6.64 16.19
CA LEU A 218 -10.76 -7.03 15.11
C LEU A 218 -11.83 -8.02 15.58
N GLN A 219 -11.48 -8.97 16.45
CA GLN A 219 -12.45 -9.87 17.09
C GLN A 219 -13.43 -9.10 18.01
N LYS A 220 -12.93 -8.17 18.83
CA LYS A 220 -13.73 -7.34 19.74
C LYS A 220 -14.79 -6.52 19.00
N ILE A 221 -14.45 -5.96 17.84
CA ILE A 221 -15.40 -5.18 17.02
C ILE A 221 -16.25 -6.05 16.08
N GLY A 222 -16.07 -7.36 16.07
CA GLY A 222 -16.85 -8.29 15.24
C GLY A 222 -16.54 -8.19 13.74
N MET A 223 -15.30 -7.88 13.39
CA MET A 223 -14.84 -7.86 11.98
C MET A 223 -14.41 -9.26 11.51
N ILE A 224 -14.00 -10.12 12.47
CA ILE A 224 -13.58 -11.52 12.24
C ILE A 224 -14.10 -12.40 13.38
#